data_a0cb1d64b38752004fda02eaaece8fb0
#
_entry.id   a0cb1d64b38752004fda02eaaece8fb0
#
_cell.length_a   1.000
_cell.length_b   1.000
_cell.length_c   1.000
_cell.angle_alpha   90.00
_cell.angle_beta   90.00
_cell.angle_gamma   90.00
#
_symmetry.space_group_name_H-M   'P 1'
#
loop_
_entity.id
_entity.type
_entity.pdbx_description
1 polymer ?
#
loop_
_entity_poly.entity_id
_entity_poly.type
_entity_poly.pdbx_seq_one_letter_code
_entity_poly.pdbx_strand_id
1 'polypeptide(L)'
;ELNLKGKQRKNSKYRSYKGEIGKIADNLLNREFTATKPFEKLATDVTEFKVCNDKVYLSPVMDLYNREIVSYSISLSPNLQQIREMLDGLFKKLPANAKPLFHSDQGWQYQHSEYQRLLSEHNIVQSMSRKGNCMDNGAMENFFGRLKVEMFYGEKWDKISVEEFISIINQYMQWYRDKRIKLSLEGLSPMEYRRSLGIA
;
A
#
# COMPACT_ATOMS: atom_id res chain seq x y z
N GLU A 1 33.03 11.96 -14.06
CA GLU A 1 32.21 11.75 -12.85
C GLU A 1 30.76 12.11 -13.18
N LEU A 2 29.83 11.16 -12.91
CA LEU A 2 28.41 11.36 -13.10
C LEU A 2 27.88 12.24 -11.96
N ASN A 3 27.41 13.46 -12.28
CA ASN A 3 26.93 14.44 -11.30
C ASN A 3 25.49 14.09 -10.86
N LEU A 4 25.28 12.89 -10.32
CA LEU A 4 23.97 12.37 -9.90
C LEU A 4 23.60 12.89 -8.51
N LYS A 5 22.46 13.55 -8.39
CA LYS A 5 21.86 13.97 -7.12
C LYS A 5 20.58 13.18 -6.86
N GLY A 6 20.50 12.53 -5.70
CA GLY A 6 19.27 11.86 -5.27
C GLY A 6 18.15 12.88 -4.95
N LYS A 7 16.91 12.56 -5.33
CA LYS A 7 15.72 13.33 -4.90
C LYS A 7 15.45 13.09 -3.41
N GLN A 8 15.22 14.15 -2.64
CA GLN A 8 14.95 14.06 -1.19
C GLN A 8 13.45 14.15 -0.88
N ARG A 9 13.02 13.44 0.16
CA ARG A 9 11.64 13.46 0.67
C ARG A 9 11.35 14.82 1.34
N LYS A 10 10.20 15.44 1.00
CA LYS A 10 9.70 16.60 1.76
C LYS A 10 8.88 16.11 2.96
N ASN A 11 9.17 16.66 4.15
CA ASN A 11 8.37 16.38 5.35
C ASN A 11 7.00 17.05 5.23
N SER A 12 5.92 16.29 5.30
CA SER A 12 4.55 16.79 5.42
C SER A 12 4.03 16.56 6.84
N LYS A 13 3.23 17.50 7.37
CA LYS A 13 2.58 17.33 8.68
C LYS A 13 1.47 16.28 8.56
N TYR A 14 1.52 15.28 9.43
CA TYR A 14 0.46 14.27 9.57
C TYR A 14 -0.83 14.92 10.12
N ARG A 15 -1.99 14.62 9.50
CA ARG A 15 -3.31 14.99 10.01
C ARG A 15 -4.13 13.71 10.20
N SER A 16 -4.43 13.35 11.45
CA SER A 16 -5.33 12.25 11.76
C SER A 16 -6.80 12.64 11.54
N TYR A 17 -7.60 11.69 11.07
CA TYR A 17 -9.04 11.83 10.93
C TYR A 17 -9.70 11.98 12.33
N LYS A 18 -10.69 12.89 12.45
CA LYS A 18 -11.44 13.19 13.70
C LYS A 18 -12.89 12.73 13.65
N GLY A 19 -13.22 11.65 12.91
CA GLY A 19 -14.58 11.10 12.83
C GLY A 19 -14.94 10.16 13.98
N GLU A 20 -16.15 9.56 13.92
CA GLU A 20 -16.60 8.54 14.89
C GLU A 20 -15.60 7.39 14.97
N ILE A 21 -15.28 6.97 16.19
CA ILE A 21 -14.35 5.87 16.45
C ILE A 21 -15.13 4.57 16.26
N GLY A 22 -14.80 3.82 15.19
CA GLY A 22 -15.26 2.45 15.02
C GLY A 22 -14.47 1.47 15.89
N LYS A 23 -14.57 0.18 15.61
CA LYS A 23 -13.83 -0.85 16.35
C LYS A 23 -12.36 -0.87 15.92
N ILE A 24 -11.47 -0.65 16.87
CA ILE A 24 -10.01 -0.71 16.67
C ILE A 24 -9.52 -2.12 17.01
N ALA A 25 -8.74 -2.74 16.12
CA ALA A 25 -8.08 -4.01 16.37
C ALA A 25 -6.73 -3.81 17.08
N ASP A 26 -6.25 -4.85 17.74
CA ASP A 26 -4.95 -4.85 18.40
C ASP A 26 -3.79 -4.77 17.40
N ASN A 27 -2.66 -4.24 17.83
CA ASN A 27 -1.43 -4.25 17.03
C ASN A 27 -0.73 -5.61 17.14
N LEU A 28 -1.13 -6.55 16.30
CA LEU A 28 -0.54 -7.89 16.26
C LEU A 28 0.76 -7.93 15.42
N LEU A 29 0.93 -7.00 14.48
CA LEU A 29 2.16 -6.93 13.66
C LEU A 29 3.38 -6.53 14.49
N ASN A 30 3.19 -5.67 15.49
CA ASN A 30 4.21 -5.21 16.43
C ASN A 30 5.55 -4.80 15.78
N ARG A 31 5.49 -4.14 14.62
CA ARG A 31 6.64 -3.73 13.78
C ARG A 31 7.46 -4.88 13.19
N GLU A 32 6.96 -6.09 13.26
CA GLU A 32 7.62 -7.25 12.70
C GLU A 32 7.28 -7.42 11.22
N PHE A 33 7.90 -6.55 10.40
CA PHE A 33 7.63 -6.43 8.95
C PHE A 33 8.26 -7.55 8.11
N THR A 34 8.80 -8.58 8.71
CA THR A 34 9.34 -9.75 8.01
C THR A 34 8.29 -10.85 7.95
N ALA A 35 8.15 -11.49 6.81
CA ALA A 35 7.31 -12.66 6.61
C ALA A 35 8.16 -13.81 6.05
N THR A 36 7.81 -15.05 6.38
CA THR A 36 8.56 -16.25 5.99
C THR A 36 8.04 -16.87 4.69
N LYS A 37 6.80 -16.54 4.31
CA LYS A 37 6.15 -17.02 3.08
C LYS A 37 5.20 -15.96 2.51
N PRO A 38 4.85 -16.08 1.22
CA PRO A 38 3.85 -15.20 0.60
C PRO A 38 2.50 -15.24 1.34
N PHE A 39 1.82 -14.11 1.38
CA PHE A 39 0.52 -13.92 2.02
C PHE A 39 0.47 -14.28 3.51
N GLU A 40 1.59 -14.31 4.21
CA GLU A 40 1.62 -14.47 5.66
C GLU A 40 1.26 -13.18 6.39
N LYS A 41 1.90 -12.07 5.99
CA LYS A 41 1.67 -10.74 6.53
C LYS A 41 1.48 -9.74 5.39
N LEU A 42 0.38 -9.01 5.44
CA LEU A 42 0.01 -7.99 4.47
C LEU A 42 -0.08 -6.63 5.17
N ALA A 43 0.20 -5.55 4.44
CA ALA A 43 0.02 -4.20 4.93
C ALA A 43 -0.72 -3.34 3.91
N THR A 44 -1.52 -2.39 4.39
CA THR A 44 -2.26 -1.42 3.56
C THR A 44 -2.26 -0.04 4.20
N ASP A 45 -2.48 0.96 3.37
CA ASP A 45 -2.70 2.35 3.76
C ASP A 45 -3.25 3.10 2.54
N VAL A 46 -3.70 4.34 2.73
CA VAL A 46 -4.17 5.19 1.64
C VAL A 46 -3.27 6.41 1.50
N THR A 47 -2.87 6.71 0.27
CA THR A 47 -2.15 7.95 -0.02
C THR A 47 -2.90 8.83 -0.99
N GLU A 48 -2.79 10.16 -0.81
CA GLU A 48 -3.39 11.19 -1.65
C GLU A 48 -2.33 11.80 -2.57
N PHE A 49 -2.74 12.06 -3.82
CA PHE A 49 -2.04 12.90 -4.78
C PHE A 49 -2.92 14.09 -5.15
N LYS A 50 -2.33 15.27 -5.23
CA LYS A 50 -3.01 16.46 -5.75
C LYS A 50 -2.58 16.67 -7.19
N VAL A 51 -3.54 16.59 -8.12
CA VAL A 51 -3.35 16.74 -9.56
C VAL A 51 -4.28 17.84 -10.06
N CYS A 52 -3.73 18.94 -10.54
CA CYS A 52 -4.51 20.15 -10.84
C CYS A 52 -5.36 20.57 -9.63
N ASN A 53 -6.68 20.58 -9.80
CA ASN A 53 -7.66 20.91 -8.76
C ASN A 53 -8.25 19.66 -8.09
N ASP A 54 -7.89 18.47 -8.57
CA ASP A 54 -8.45 17.21 -8.13
C ASP A 54 -7.53 16.48 -7.15
N LYS A 55 -8.10 15.48 -6.47
CA LYS A 55 -7.39 14.56 -5.61
C LYS A 55 -7.56 13.15 -6.12
N VAL A 56 -6.46 12.43 -6.17
CA VAL A 56 -6.44 11.01 -6.53
C VAL A 56 -5.92 10.22 -5.34
N TYR A 57 -6.62 9.17 -4.97
CA TYR A 57 -6.30 8.32 -3.82
C TYR A 57 -5.88 6.93 -4.31
N LEU A 58 -4.76 6.45 -3.81
CA LEU A 58 -4.25 5.11 -4.06
C LEU A 58 -4.29 4.30 -2.77
N SER A 59 -4.95 3.14 -2.80
CA SER A 59 -5.03 2.17 -1.70
C SER A 59 -4.41 0.84 -2.14
N PRO A 60 -3.14 0.57 -1.87
CA PRO A 60 -2.47 -0.69 -2.21
C PRO A 60 -2.46 -1.68 -1.05
N VAL A 61 -2.36 -2.97 -1.38
CA VAL A 61 -2.02 -4.06 -0.45
C VAL A 61 -0.61 -4.55 -0.77
N MET A 62 0.26 -4.48 0.20
CA MET A 62 1.64 -4.98 0.12
C MET A 62 1.76 -6.33 0.81
N ASP A 63 2.32 -7.31 0.12
CA ASP A 63 2.84 -8.53 0.75
C ASP A 63 4.19 -8.24 1.40
N LEU A 64 4.28 -8.42 2.72
CA LEU A 64 5.50 -8.13 3.46
C LEU A 64 6.62 -9.15 3.21
N TYR A 65 6.32 -10.29 2.59
CA TYR A 65 7.32 -11.30 2.22
C TYR A 65 8.36 -10.75 1.24
N ASN A 66 7.90 -10.21 0.11
CA ASN A 66 8.78 -9.70 -0.95
C ASN A 66 8.48 -8.24 -1.34
N ARG A 67 7.66 -7.54 -0.56
CA ARG A 67 7.25 -6.14 -0.82
C ARG A 67 6.52 -5.95 -2.15
N GLU A 68 5.89 -7.00 -2.67
CA GLU A 68 5.03 -6.92 -3.84
C GLU A 68 3.72 -6.21 -3.50
N ILE A 69 3.24 -5.35 -4.41
CA ILE A 69 1.88 -4.85 -4.34
C ILE A 69 0.96 -5.85 -5.02
N VAL A 70 0.27 -6.65 -4.21
CA VAL A 70 -0.57 -7.75 -4.68
C VAL A 70 -1.94 -7.29 -5.17
N SER A 71 -2.44 -6.18 -4.64
CA SER A 71 -3.68 -5.54 -5.08
C SER A 71 -3.59 -4.04 -4.86
N TYR A 72 -4.38 -3.25 -5.59
CA TYR A 72 -4.60 -1.83 -5.32
C TYR A 72 -5.88 -1.35 -5.98
N SER A 73 -6.39 -0.23 -5.49
CA SER A 73 -7.46 0.55 -6.14
C SER A 73 -7.09 2.02 -6.21
N ILE A 74 -7.60 2.72 -7.22
CA ILE A 74 -7.43 4.16 -7.41
C ILE A 74 -8.80 4.80 -7.46
N SER A 75 -9.01 5.88 -6.71
CA SER A 75 -10.30 6.56 -6.63
C SER A 75 -10.12 8.08 -6.55
N LEU A 76 -11.16 8.84 -6.91
CA LEU A 76 -11.20 10.28 -6.74
C LEU A 76 -11.70 10.72 -5.36
N SER A 77 -12.17 9.78 -4.56
CA SER A 77 -12.54 10.03 -3.16
C SER A 77 -12.18 8.85 -2.27
N PRO A 78 -11.73 9.09 -1.02
CA PRO A 78 -11.42 8.02 -0.08
C PRO A 78 -12.74 7.49 0.53
N ASN A 79 -13.32 6.47 -0.08
CA ASN A 79 -14.60 5.88 0.32
C ASN A 79 -14.49 4.35 0.50
N LEU A 80 -15.54 3.73 1.04
CA LEU A 80 -15.57 2.28 1.25
C LEU A 80 -15.55 1.48 -0.06
N GLN A 81 -16.07 2.05 -1.16
CA GLN A 81 -16.02 1.40 -2.47
C GLN A 81 -14.58 1.16 -2.93
N GLN A 82 -13.70 2.17 -2.73
CA GLN A 82 -12.26 2.03 -3.01
C GLN A 82 -11.66 0.85 -2.22
N ILE A 83 -12.00 0.73 -0.94
CA ILE A 83 -11.47 -0.34 -0.09
C ILE A 83 -12.02 -1.70 -0.52
N ARG A 84 -13.29 -1.80 -0.91
CA ARG A 84 -13.87 -3.03 -1.47
C ARG A 84 -13.13 -3.49 -2.73
N GLU A 85 -12.94 -2.61 -3.70
CA GLU A 85 -12.23 -2.91 -4.95
C GLU A 85 -10.80 -3.40 -4.69
N MET A 86 -10.09 -2.77 -3.74
CA MET A 86 -8.79 -3.21 -3.30
C MET A 86 -8.84 -4.63 -2.70
N LEU A 87 -9.80 -4.91 -1.83
CA LEU A 87 -10.00 -6.23 -1.20
C LEU A 87 -10.40 -7.28 -2.22
N ASP A 88 -11.32 -6.98 -3.15
CA ASP A 88 -11.72 -7.90 -4.22
C ASP A 88 -10.53 -8.32 -5.08
N GLY A 89 -9.62 -7.38 -5.37
CA GLY A 89 -8.37 -7.67 -6.04
C GLY A 89 -7.42 -8.56 -5.23
N LEU A 90 -7.40 -8.41 -3.91
CA LEU A 90 -6.64 -9.27 -3.00
C LEU A 90 -7.25 -10.68 -2.95
N PHE A 91 -8.57 -10.79 -2.74
CA PHE A 91 -9.25 -12.07 -2.58
C PHE A 91 -9.09 -13.01 -3.79
N LYS A 92 -9.05 -12.44 -5.00
CA LYS A 92 -8.78 -13.20 -6.24
C LYS A 92 -7.40 -13.83 -6.29
N LYS A 93 -6.44 -13.33 -5.51
CA LYS A 93 -5.04 -13.79 -5.48
C LYS A 93 -4.69 -14.59 -4.23
N LEU A 94 -5.56 -14.50 -3.21
CA LEU A 94 -5.30 -15.13 -1.94
C LEU A 94 -5.42 -16.66 -2.06
N PRO A 95 -4.41 -17.44 -1.65
CA PRO A 95 -4.52 -18.89 -1.61
C PRO A 95 -5.67 -19.35 -0.71
N ALA A 96 -6.39 -20.41 -1.10
CA ALA A 96 -7.61 -20.87 -0.41
C ALA A 96 -7.43 -21.13 1.10
N ASN A 97 -6.24 -21.57 1.52
CA ASN A 97 -5.92 -21.89 2.92
C ASN A 97 -5.12 -20.78 3.61
N ALA A 98 -4.94 -19.62 2.98
CA ALA A 98 -4.20 -18.51 3.58
C ALA A 98 -5.01 -17.90 4.73
N LYS A 99 -4.29 -17.55 5.80
CA LYS A 99 -4.82 -16.82 6.97
C LYS A 99 -3.89 -15.65 7.26
N PRO A 100 -3.81 -14.65 6.37
CA PRO A 100 -2.86 -13.57 6.55
C PRO A 100 -3.19 -12.69 7.74
N LEU A 101 -2.14 -12.14 8.36
CA LEU A 101 -2.24 -10.97 9.21
C LEU A 101 -2.30 -9.74 8.30
N PHE A 102 -3.35 -8.93 8.38
CA PHE A 102 -3.52 -7.74 7.55
C PHE A 102 -3.48 -6.47 8.38
N HIS A 103 -2.40 -5.73 8.23
CA HIS A 103 -2.09 -4.55 9.03
C HIS A 103 -2.42 -3.25 8.30
N SER A 104 -3.00 -2.30 9.04
CA SER A 104 -3.29 -0.94 8.58
C SER A 104 -3.01 0.09 9.68
N ASP A 105 -3.11 1.37 9.34
CA ASP A 105 -3.29 2.42 10.34
C ASP A 105 -4.71 2.39 10.94
N GLN A 106 -5.02 3.38 11.80
CA GLN A 106 -6.36 3.55 12.37
C GLN A 106 -7.25 4.45 11.50
N GLY A 107 -7.11 4.42 10.18
CA GLY A 107 -8.01 5.12 9.28
C GLY A 107 -9.47 4.67 9.47
N TRP A 108 -10.43 5.59 9.34
CA TRP A 108 -11.85 5.31 9.55
C TRP A 108 -12.36 4.13 8.70
N GLN A 109 -11.86 4.00 7.46
CA GLN A 109 -12.24 2.94 6.53
C GLN A 109 -11.90 1.54 7.07
N TYR A 110 -10.82 1.40 7.83
CA TYR A 110 -10.37 0.13 8.40
C TYR A 110 -11.07 -0.20 9.73
N GLN A 111 -11.73 0.79 10.35
CA GLN A 111 -12.54 0.62 11.56
C GLN A 111 -13.99 0.27 11.23
N HIS A 112 -14.41 0.38 9.97
CA HIS A 112 -15.77 0.18 9.53
C HIS A 112 -16.17 -1.31 9.64
N SER A 113 -17.38 -1.57 10.12
CA SER A 113 -17.89 -2.94 10.35
C SER A 113 -17.88 -3.80 9.10
N GLU A 114 -18.15 -3.21 7.94
CA GLU A 114 -18.11 -3.91 6.67
C GLU A 114 -16.72 -4.38 6.30
N TYR A 115 -15.70 -3.54 6.47
CA TYR A 115 -14.30 -3.94 6.25
C TYR A 115 -13.94 -5.15 7.13
N GLN A 116 -14.28 -5.09 8.42
CA GLN A 116 -14.02 -6.18 9.37
C GLN A 116 -14.77 -7.46 8.99
N ARG A 117 -16.03 -7.35 8.54
CA ARG A 117 -16.81 -8.50 8.05
C ARG A 117 -16.13 -9.15 6.84
N LEU A 118 -15.74 -8.37 5.83
CA LEU A 118 -15.07 -8.87 4.64
C LEU A 118 -13.74 -9.59 4.97
N LEU A 119 -12.94 -9.06 5.89
CA LEU A 119 -11.73 -9.74 6.35
C LEU A 119 -12.04 -11.09 7.04
N SER A 120 -13.04 -11.09 7.93
CA SER A 120 -13.46 -12.30 8.66
C SER A 120 -13.95 -13.40 7.72
N GLU A 121 -14.76 -13.06 6.70
CA GLU A 121 -15.28 -13.98 5.69
C GLU A 121 -14.16 -14.67 4.88
N HIS A 122 -13.00 -14.02 4.77
CA HIS A 122 -11.83 -14.55 4.07
C HIS A 122 -10.74 -15.07 5.01
N ASN A 123 -11.06 -15.31 6.29
CA ASN A 123 -10.10 -15.78 7.31
C ASN A 123 -8.86 -14.89 7.48
N ILE A 124 -9.00 -13.59 7.25
CA ILE A 124 -7.92 -12.60 7.40
C ILE A 124 -7.97 -12.02 8.80
N VAL A 125 -6.83 -12.03 9.50
CA VAL A 125 -6.69 -11.47 10.84
C VAL A 125 -6.34 -9.98 10.73
N GLN A 126 -7.21 -9.12 11.27
CA GLN A 126 -6.96 -7.68 11.28
C GLN A 126 -5.93 -7.28 12.35
N SER A 127 -5.04 -6.38 12.01
CA SER A 127 -4.12 -5.72 12.91
C SER A 127 -4.08 -4.22 12.62
N MET A 128 -3.97 -3.39 13.64
CA MET A 128 -3.91 -1.93 13.48
C MET A 128 -2.74 -1.31 14.21
N SER A 129 -2.16 -0.26 13.65
CA SER A 129 -1.15 0.57 14.31
C SER A 129 -1.68 1.17 15.61
N ARG A 130 -0.81 1.39 16.59
CA ARG A 130 -1.16 2.17 17.77
C ARG A 130 -1.42 3.62 17.39
N LYS A 131 -2.34 4.28 18.09
CA LYS A 131 -2.73 5.67 17.80
C LYS A 131 -1.51 6.60 17.84
N GLY A 132 -1.35 7.38 16.77
CA GLY A 132 -0.28 8.37 16.64
C GLY A 132 1.12 7.77 16.44
N ASN A 133 1.24 6.46 16.20
CA ASN A 133 2.52 5.79 16.02
C ASN A 133 2.74 5.39 14.55
N CYS A 134 3.22 6.33 13.75
CA CYS A 134 3.47 6.13 12.33
C CYS A 134 4.47 4.99 12.04
N MET A 135 5.42 4.73 12.94
CA MET A 135 6.39 3.64 12.77
C MET A 135 5.74 2.25 12.74
N ASP A 136 4.53 2.11 13.26
CA ASP A 136 3.82 0.83 13.24
C ASP A 136 3.34 0.44 11.82
N ASN A 137 3.21 1.40 10.89
CA ASN A 137 2.94 1.15 9.46
C ASN A 137 4.12 1.54 8.54
N GLY A 138 5.35 1.42 9.06
CA GLY A 138 6.57 1.86 8.39
C GLY A 138 6.81 1.24 7.01
N ALA A 139 6.30 0.05 6.73
CA ALA A 139 6.40 -0.59 5.41
C ALA A 139 5.66 0.22 4.34
N MET A 140 4.43 0.64 4.63
CA MET A 140 3.61 1.44 3.71
C MET A 140 4.11 2.87 3.61
N GLU A 141 4.54 3.48 4.72
CA GLU A 141 5.16 4.81 4.69
C GLU A 141 6.41 4.85 3.79
N ASN A 142 7.27 3.83 3.90
CA ASN A 142 8.45 3.71 3.05
C ASN A 142 8.07 3.56 1.57
N PHE A 143 7.09 2.71 1.27
CA PHE A 143 6.58 2.54 -0.09
C PHE A 143 6.06 3.85 -0.66
N PHE A 144 5.17 4.56 0.03
CA PHE A 144 4.63 5.83 -0.44
C PHE A 144 5.69 6.93 -0.57
N GLY A 145 6.64 6.95 0.37
CA GLY A 145 7.76 7.87 0.27
C GLY A 145 8.57 7.69 -1.02
N ARG A 146 8.87 6.42 -1.37
CA ARG A 146 9.59 6.10 -2.60
C ARG A 146 8.76 6.35 -3.85
N LEU A 147 7.51 5.88 -3.89
CA LEU A 147 6.59 6.11 -4.99
C LEU A 147 6.51 7.61 -5.30
N LYS A 148 6.30 8.45 -4.28
CA LYS A 148 6.20 9.91 -4.49
C LYS A 148 7.52 10.54 -4.96
N VAL A 149 8.66 10.05 -4.49
CA VAL A 149 9.97 10.53 -4.96
C VAL A 149 10.26 10.09 -6.39
N GLU A 150 9.92 8.86 -6.73
CA GLU A 150 10.26 8.25 -8.03
C GLU A 150 9.34 8.75 -9.17
N MET A 151 8.03 8.98 -8.89
CA MET A 151 7.08 9.33 -9.94
C MET A 151 6.32 10.65 -9.76
N PHE A 152 6.26 11.22 -8.54
CA PHE A 152 5.37 12.35 -8.28
C PHE A 152 6.11 13.67 -8.03
N TYR A 153 7.12 13.67 -7.13
CA TYR A 153 7.81 14.91 -6.77
C TYR A 153 8.78 15.38 -7.87
N GLY A 154 8.75 16.67 -8.15
CA GLY A 154 9.59 17.30 -9.17
C GLY A 154 8.95 17.35 -10.56
N GLU A 155 7.78 16.72 -10.72
CA GLU A 155 6.97 16.83 -11.93
C GLU A 155 5.87 17.88 -11.77
N LYS A 156 5.40 18.42 -12.90
CA LYS A 156 4.30 19.37 -12.95
C LYS A 156 3.01 18.66 -13.36
N TRP A 157 2.01 18.69 -12.48
CA TRP A 157 0.74 18.00 -12.65
C TRP A 157 -0.42 18.91 -13.00
N ASP A 158 -0.13 20.15 -13.43
CA ASP A 158 -1.11 21.20 -13.74
C ASP A 158 -1.68 21.13 -15.16
N LYS A 159 -1.10 20.28 -16.03
CA LYS A 159 -1.45 20.19 -17.46
C LYS A 159 -1.91 18.80 -17.92
N ILE A 160 -2.13 17.87 -17.01
CA ILE A 160 -2.58 16.53 -17.35
C ILE A 160 -3.98 16.28 -16.81
N SER A 161 -4.73 15.39 -17.47
CA SER A 161 -6.02 14.95 -16.97
C SER A 161 -5.86 13.97 -15.79
N VAL A 162 -6.92 13.76 -15.04
CA VAL A 162 -6.96 12.77 -13.97
C VAL A 162 -6.77 11.36 -14.51
N GLU A 163 -7.34 11.07 -15.68
CA GLU A 163 -7.23 9.77 -16.36
C GLU A 163 -5.79 9.48 -16.79
N GLU A 164 -5.10 10.48 -17.32
CA GLU A 164 -3.67 10.36 -17.66
C GLU A 164 -2.83 10.12 -16.40
N PHE A 165 -3.11 10.81 -15.29
CA PHE A 165 -2.42 10.58 -14.04
C PHE A 165 -2.68 9.18 -13.48
N ILE A 166 -3.92 8.68 -13.54
CA ILE A 166 -4.27 7.31 -13.16
C ILE A 166 -3.49 6.30 -14.02
N SER A 167 -3.36 6.56 -15.33
CA SER A 167 -2.54 5.72 -16.23
C SER A 167 -1.07 5.68 -15.80
N ILE A 168 -0.50 6.83 -15.40
CA ILE A 168 0.88 6.92 -14.89
C ILE A 168 1.05 6.13 -13.60
N ILE A 169 0.09 6.20 -12.66
CA ILE A 169 0.12 5.36 -11.45
C ILE A 169 0.12 3.87 -11.84
N ASN A 170 -0.78 3.45 -12.75
CA ASN A 170 -0.86 2.05 -13.19
C ASN A 170 0.45 1.58 -13.83
N GLN A 171 1.10 2.39 -14.65
CA GLN A 171 2.40 2.10 -15.25
C GLN A 171 3.50 1.97 -14.18
N TYR A 172 3.50 2.87 -13.19
CA TYR A 172 4.43 2.79 -12.07
C TYR A 172 4.23 1.50 -11.25
N MET A 173 2.97 1.12 -10.94
CA MET A 173 2.67 -0.09 -10.18
C MET A 173 3.13 -1.35 -10.93
N GLN A 174 2.95 -1.40 -12.25
CA GLN A 174 3.45 -2.48 -13.09
C GLN A 174 4.98 -2.52 -13.11
N TRP A 175 5.64 -1.38 -13.33
CA TRP A 175 7.10 -1.27 -13.29
C TRP A 175 7.66 -1.66 -11.92
N TYR A 176 7.03 -1.20 -10.82
CA TYR A 176 7.44 -1.54 -9.46
C TYR A 176 7.41 -3.05 -9.21
N ARG A 177 6.37 -3.72 -9.69
CA ARG A 177 6.22 -5.18 -9.55
C ARG A 177 7.22 -5.95 -10.41
N ASP A 178 7.38 -5.55 -11.67
CA ASP A 178 8.03 -6.37 -12.69
C ASP A 178 9.50 -6.00 -12.97
N LYS A 179 9.89 -4.76 -12.64
CA LYS A 179 11.20 -4.20 -13.06
C LYS A 179 11.97 -3.52 -11.94
N ARG A 180 11.30 -2.99 -10.91
CA ARG A 180 11.99 -2.24 -9.86
C ARG A 180 12.81 -3.16 -8.97
N ILE A 181 14.11 -3.15 -9.16
CA ILE A 181 15.07 -3.94 -8.36
C ILE A 181 15.11 -3.50 -6.90
N LYS A 182 15.33 -4.44 -6.00
CA LYS A 182 15.49 -4.22 -4.56
C LYS A 182 16.69 -4.99 -4.03
N LEU A 183 17.60 -4.30 -3.33
CA LEU A 183 18.76 -4.96 -2.72
C LEU A 183 18.36 -6.06 -1.73
N SER A 184 17.24 -5.86 -0.99
CA SER A 184 16.68 -6.86 -0.08
C SER A 184 16.12 -8.10 -0.77
N LEU A 185 16.01 -8.11 -2.09
CA LEU A 185 15.58 -9.22 -2.93
C LEU A 185 16.70 -9.64 -3.89
N GLU A 186 17.94 -9.57 -3.43
CA GLU A 186 19.14 -9.98 -4.21
C GLU A 186 19.31 -9.21 -5.53
N GLY A 187 18.81 -7.96 -5.60
CA GLY A 187 18.85 -7.15 -6.82
C GLY A 187 17.74 -7.50 -7.83
N LEU A 188 16.75 -8.30 -7.44
CA LEU A 188 15.61 -8.66 -8.27
C LEU A 188 14.41 -7.75 -7.99
N SER A 189 13.49 -7.69 -8.95
CA SER A 189 12.15 -7.13 -8.73
C SER A 189 11.28 -8.08 -7.89
N PRO A 190 10.18 -7.61 -7.28
CA PRO A 190 9.29 -8.49 -6.53
C PRO A 190 8.81 -9.72 -7.30
N MET A 191 8.47 -9.57 -8.58
CA MET A 191 8.00 -10.69 -9.41
C MET A 191 9.14 -11.62 -9.83
N GLU A 192 10.32 -11.09 -10.18
CA GLU A 192 11.50 -11.90 -10.49
C GLU A 192 11.93 -12.74 -9.28
N TYR A 193 11.89 -12.16 -8.08
CA TYR A 193 12.18 -12.86 -6.83
C TYR A 193 11.20 -14.03 -6.59
N ARG A 194 9.89 -13.85 -6.82
CA ARG A 194 8.94 -14.97 -6.73
C ARG A 194 9.24 -16.07 -7.75
N ARG A 195 9.56 -15.69 -8.98
CA ARG A 195 9.91 -16.67 -10.05
C ARG A 195 11.17 -17.46 -9.71
N SER A 196 12.20 -16.80 -9.15
CA SER A 196 13.43 -17.48 -8.75
C SER A 196 13.20 -18.54 -7.66
N LEU A 197 12.15 -18.37 -6.85
CA LEU A 197 11.73 -19.31 -5.80
C LEU A 197 10.68 -20.34 -6.27
N GLY A 198 10.23 -20.28 -7.54
CA GLY A 198 9.20 -21.18 -8.07
C GLY A 198 7.80 -20.97 -7.49
N ILE A 199 7.48 -19.75 -6.98
CA ILE A 199 6.21 -19.42 -6.29
C ILE A 199 5.42 -18.32 -7.02
N ALA A 200 5.71 -18.05 -8.29
CA ALA A 200 5.00 -17.07 -9.14
C ALA A 200 4.10 -17.79 -10.15
#